data_b7d36e2c622fe7a59a627380d59d451e
#
_entry.id   b7d36e2c622fe7a59a627380d59d451e
#
_cell.length_a   1.000
_cell.length_b   1.000
_cell.length_c   1.000
_cell.angle_alpha   90.00
_cell.angle_beta   90.00
_cell.angle_gamma   90.00
#
_symmetry.space_group_name_H-M   'P 1'
#
loop_
_entity.id
_entity.type
_entity.pdbx_description
1 polymer ?
#
loop_
_entity_poly.entity_id
_entity_poly.type
_entity_poly.pdbx_seq_one_letter_code
_entity_poly.pdbx_strand_id
1 'polypeptide(L)'
;MTDVTILAVTENPSWLEFFWTKSRSVQGSRLVVTGSMEEACDLIDCTDARLIVVDWQDATVSSDQMDQLLWANSILAHPATVLVVAESYRADRALSLFRMGVDEYIGIADHSDQLRAILDRLLTRAPVPSIRSAQPVSQALRPVQDPLPVPARWVAAASSA
;
A
#
# COMPACT_ATOMS: atom_id res chain seq x y z
N MET A 1 -7.45 24.88 -7.44
CA MET A 1 -7.47 23.54 -8.08
C MET A 1 -6.22 22.82 -7.60
N THR A 2 -6.38 21.79 -6.85
CA THR A 2 -5.24 20.99 -6.36
C THR A 2 -4.77 20.09 -7.50
N ASP A 3 -3.57 20.35 -8.01
CA ASP A 3 -2.95 19.46 -8.98
C ASP A 3 -2.73 18.09 -8.34
N VAL A 4 -3.22 17.04 -8.99
CA VAL A 4 -3.06 15.68 -8.53
C VAL A 4 -1.73 15.15 -9.04
N THR A 5 -0.83 14.75 -8.15
CA THR A 5 0.46 14.17 -8.54
C THR A 5 0.33 12.66 -8.77
N ILE A 6 0.80 12.21 -9.92
CA ILE A 6 0.93 10.81 -10.31
C ILE A 6 2.42 10.49 -10.36
N LEU A 7 2.87 9.48 -9.64
CA LEU A 7 4.23 8.95 -9.69
C LEU A 7 4.24 7.73 -10.61
N ALA A 8 4.93 7.81 -11.74
CA ALA A 8 5.07 6.69 -12.67
C ALA A 8 6.46 6.08 -12.55
N VAL A 9 6.53 4.76 -12.38
CA VAL A 9 7.76 3.98 -12.27
C VAL A 9 7.93 3.15 -13.53
N THR A 10 8.80 3.59 -14.44
CA THR A 10 9.07 2.91 -15.71
C THR A 10 10.41 3.34 -16.30
N GLU A 11 11.11 2.39 -16.90
CA GLU A 11 12.28 2.65 -17.77
C GLU A 11 11.89 2.62 -19.26
N ASN A 12 10.64 2.33 -19.59
CA ASN A 12 10.18 2.16 -20.95
C ASN A 12 9.54 3.46 -21.49
N PRO A 13 10.23 4.18 -22.39
CA PRO A 13 9.73 5.44 -22.94
C PRO A 13 8.44 5.25 -23.76
N SER A 14 8.26 4.13 -24.45
CA SER A 14 7.05 3.85 -25.23
C SER A 14 5.84 3.62 -24.34
N TRP A 15 6.05 2.93 -23.20
CA TRP A 15 5.03 2.77 -22.18
C TRP A 15 4.64 4.13 -21.56
N LEU A 16 5.63 4.96 -21.27
CA LEU A 16 5.42 6.28 -20.70
C LEU A 16 4.62 7.19 -21.67
N GLU A 17 4.94 7.17 -22.95
CA GLU A 17 4.21 7.94 -23.97
C GLU A 17 2.76 7.45 -24.07
N PHE A 18 2.54 6.14 -24.10
CA PHE A 18 1.20 5.54 -24.09
C PHE A 18 0.41 5.99 -22.85
N PHE A 19 0.99 5.80 -21.67
CA PHE A 19 0.35 6.14 -20.41
C PHE A 19 0.05 7.65 -20.33
N TRP A 20 1.00 8.50 -20.70
CA TRP A 20 0.84 9.95 -20.73
C TRP A 20 -0.29 10.39 -21.64
N THR A 21 -0.38 9.85 -22.84
CA THR A 21 -1.43 10.15 -23.80
C THR A 21 -2.81 9.86 -23.23
N LYS A 22 -2.96 8.78 -22.49
CA LYS A 22 -4.22 8.38 -21.83
C LYS A 22 -4.51 9.21 -20.57
N SER A 23 -3.48 9.55 -19.78
CA SER A 23 -3.63 10.29 -18.53
C SER A 23 -3.81 11.80 -18.72
N ARG A 24 -3.33 12.39 -19.80
CA ARG A 24 -3.52 13.83 -20.12
C ARG A 24 -4.98 14.28 -20.12
N SER A 25 -5.89 13.37 -20.34
CA SER A 25 -7.32 13.65 -20.28
C SER A 25 -7.86 13.84 -18.86
N VAL A 26 -7.07 13.49 -17.84
CA VAL A 26 -7.37 13.77 -16.43
C VAL A 26 -6.91 15.19 -16.12
N GLN A 27 -7.84 16.12 -16.03
CA GLN A 27 -7.54 17.54 -15.82
C GLN A 27 -6.83 17.78 -14.50
N GLY A 28 -5.75 18.60 -14.53
CA GLY A 28 -5.02 19.02 -13.34
C GLY A 28 -4.10 17.94 -12.76
N SER A 29 -3.62 16.97 -13.57
CA SER A 29 -2.64 16.00 -13.12
C SER A 29 -1.21 16.41 -13.45
N ARG A 30 -0.30 16.25 -12.49
CA ARG A 30 1.15 16.37 -12.64
C ARG A 30 1.75 14.97 -12.67
N LEU A 31 2.57 14.67 -13.66
CA LEU A 31 3.29 13.39 -13.75
C LEU A 31 4.73 13.56 -13.28
N VAL A 32 5.16 12.74 -12.34
CA VAL A 32 6.55 12.56 -11.92
C VAL A 32 6.97 11.17 -12.37
N VAL A 33 8.12 11.06 -13.03
CA VAL A 33 8.59 9.79 -13.60
C VAL A 33 9.89 9.38 -12.94
N THR A 34 10.02 8.11 -12.58
CA THR A 34 11.25 7.49 -12.11
C THR A 34 11.57 6.26 -12.92
N GLY A 35 12.88 5.94 -13.05
CA GLY A 35 13.34 4.75 -13.76
C GLY A 35 13.37 3.49 -12.90
N SER A 36 13.33 3.61 -11.57
CA SER A 36 13.47 2.45 -10.68
C SER A 36 12.53 2.51 -9.48
N MET A 37 12.29 1.34 -8.89
CA MET A 37 11.52 1.23 -7.64
C MET A 37 12.25 1.86 -6.45
N GLU A 38 13.56 1.80 -6.42
CA GLU A 38 14.40 2.42 -5.38
C GLU A 38 14.24 3.94 -5.41
N GLU A 39 14.39 4.56 -6.59
CA GLU A 39 14.17 5.99 -6.77
C GLU A 39 12.73 6.39 -6.42
N ALA A 40 11.74 5.56 -6.74
CA ALA A 40 10.36 5.78 -6.37
C ALA A 40 10.16 5.80 -4.84
N CYS A 41 10.82 4.91 -4.10
CA CYS A 41 10.79 4.91 -2.64
C CYS A 41 11.38 6.20 -2.05
N ASP A 42 12.45 6.74 -2.64
CA ASP A 42 13.08 7.99 -2.19
C ASP A 42 12.20 9.22 -2.49
N LEU A 43 11.45 9.18 -3.58
CA LEU A 43 10.61 10.31 -4.01
C LEU A 43 9.22 10.33 -3.39
N ILE A 44 8.74 9.22 -2.88
CA ILE A 44 7.35 9.06 -2.43
C ILE A 44 6.99 10.05 -1.31
N ASP A 45 7.93 10.33 -0.41
CA ASP A 45 7.75 11.25 0.72
C ASP A 45 7.65 12.72 0.29
N CYS A 46 8.30 13.09 -0.82
CA CYS A 46 8.40 14.49 -1.26
C CYS A 46 7.47 14.84 -2.42
N THR A 47 6.85 13.87 -3.06
CA THR A 47 5.99 14.12 -4.23
C THR A 47 4.52 14.34 -3.89
N ASP A 48 4.07 13.99 -2.68
CA ASP A 48 2.64 13.97 -2.28
C ASP A 48 1.77 13.33 -3.37
N ALA A 49 2.24 12.17 -3.86
CA ALA A 49 1.57 11.46 -4.94
C ALA A 49 0.23 10.88 -4.47
N ARG A 50 -0.83 11.09 -5.25
CA ARG A 50 -2.15 10.46 -5.03
C ARG A 50 -2.26 9.09 -5.68
N LEU A 51 -1.47 8.86 -6.72
CA LEU A 51 -1.43 7.60 -7.47
C LEU A 51 0.01 7.26 -7.80
N ILE A 52 0.39 6.03 -7.52
CA ILE A 52 1.64 5.41 -7.97
C ILE A 52 1.28 4.41 -9.06
N VAL A 53 1.91 4.53 -10.22
CA VAL A 53 1.72 3.63 -11.35
C VAL A 53 3.02 2.92 -11.65
N VAL A 54 3.02 1.60 -11.56
CA VAL A 54 4.20 0.78 -11.79
C VAL A 54 4.05 0.02 -13.11
N ASP A 55 4.98 0.24 -14.02
CA ASP A 55 5.15 -0.57 -15.22
C ASP A 55 5.77 -1.91 -14.83
N TRP A 56 4.93 -2.95 -14.79
CA TRP A 56 5.38 -4.28 -14.40
C TRP A 56 5.98 -5.03 -15.58
N GLN A 57 7.28 -5.22 -15.53
CA GLN A 57 7.99 -6.06 -16.45
C GLN A 57 8.63 -7.23 -15.70
N ASP A 58 8.28 -8.46 -16.07
CA ASP A 58 8.74 -9.68 -15.38
C ASP A 58 10.26 -9.82 -15.30
N ALA A 59 10.97 -9.18 -16.21
CA ALA A 59 12.42 -9.23 -16.26
C ALA A 59 13.11 -8.24 -15.30
N THR A 60 12.44 -7.17 -14.91
CA THR A 60 13.06 -6.03 -14.19
C THR A 60 12.46 -5.72 -12.83
N VAL A 61 11.21 -6.10 -12.60
CA VAL A 61 10.50 -5.83 -11.34
C VAL A 61 10.34 -7.09 -10.52
N SER A 62 10.89 -7.11 -9.32
CA SER A 62 10.74 -8.21 -8.37
C SER A 62 9.65 -7.96 -7.34
N SER A 63 9.12 -9.05 -6.75
CA SER A 63 8.16 -8.95 -5.65
C SER A 63 8.74 -8.23 -4.44
N ASP A 64 10.03 -8.40 -4.15
CA ASP A 64 10.70 -7.75 -3.02
C ASP A 64 10.76 -6.22 -3.20
N GLN A 65 11.01 -5.74 -4.41
CA GLN A 65 11.00 -4.32 -4.73
C GLN A 65 9.58 -3.74 -4.60
N MET A 66 8.57 -4.49 -5.02
CA MET A 66 7.18 -4.08 -4.85
C MET A 66 6.80 -4.02 -3.37
N ASP A 67 7.21 -5.01 -2.55
CA ASP A 67 6.99 -4.98 -1.10
C ASP A 67 7.63 -3.76 -0.44
N GLN A 68 8.84 -3.38 -0.84
CA GLN A 68 9.52 -2.18 -0.35
C GLN A 68 8.75 -0.90 -0.68
N LEU A 69 8.29 -0.76 -1.92
CA LEU A 69 7.49 0.38 -2.36
C LEU A 69 6.17 0.47 -1.58
N LEU A 70 5.46 -0.64 -1.45
CA LEU A 70 4.20 -0.72 -0.73
C LEU A 70 4.38 -0.40 0.76
N TRP A 71 5.48 -0.89 1.36
CA TRP A 71 5.81 -0.56 2.74
C TRP A 71 6.10 0.94 2.91
N ALA A 72 6.95 1.52 2.05
CA ALA A 72 7.26 2.94 2.07
C ALA A 72 5.99 3.80 1.91
N ASN A 73 5.09 3.41 0.99
CA ASN A 73 3.80 4.08 0.81
C ASN A 73 2.90 3.96 2.05
N SER A 74 2.90 2.81 2.71
CA SER A 74 1.98 2.53 3.84
C SER A 74 2.28 3.32 5.11
N ILE A 75 3.49 3.84 5.28
CA ILE A 75 3.89 4.64 6.44
C ILE A 75 3.61 6.14 6.27
N LEU A 76 3.21 6.58 5.09
CA LEU A 76 2.86 7.97 4.83
C LEU A 76 1.56 8.35 5.55
N ALA A 77 1.44 9.63 5.89
CA ALA A 77 0.20 10.18 6.45
C ALA A 77 -1.00 10.01 5.50
N HIS A 78 -0.73 10.12 4.20
CA HIS A 78 -1.70 9.95 3.12
C HIS A 78 -1.13 8.99 2.08
N PRO A 79 -1.31 7.66 2.26
CA PRO A 79 -0.83 6.69 1.29
C PRO A 79 -1.46 6.90 -0.09
N ALA A 80 -0.63 6.83 -1.12
CA ALA A 80 -1.11 6.86 -2.49
C ALA A 80 -1.80 5.54 -2.87
N THR A 81 -2.74 5.61 -3.79
CA THR A 81 -3.29 4.42 -4.46
C THR A 81 -2.22 3.82 -5.37
N VAL A 82 -2.08 2.50 -5.40
CA VAL A 82 -1.07 1.80 -6.20
C VAL A 82 -1.73 1.02 -7.33
N LEU A 83 -1.40 1.39 -8.56
CA LEU A 83 -1.80 0.72 -9.79
C LEU A 83 -0.59 0.02 -10.41
N VAL A 84 -0.71 -1.25 -10.68
CA VAL A 84 0.29 -2.02 -11.45
C VAL A 84 -0.24 -2.27 -12.86
N VAL A 85 0.58 -1.95 -13.85
CA VAL A 85 0.25 -2.09 -15.26
C VAL A 85 1.24 -3.05 -15.91
N ALA A 86 0.76 -4.18 -16.42
CA ALA A 86 1.54 -5.15 -17.16
C ALA A 86 1.18 -5.16 -18.65
N GLU A 87 1.94 -5.83 -19.48
CA GLU A 87 1.62 -6.00 -20.90
C GLU A 87 0.30 -6.76 -21.07
N SER A 88 0.13 -7.87 -20.34
CA SER A 88 -1.06 -8.71 -20.37
C SER A 88 -1.55 -9.01 -18.96
N TYR A 89 -2.87 -9.18 -18.81
CA TYR A 89 -3.47 -9.54 -17.53
C TYR A 89 -3.23 -11.02 -17.21
N ARG A 90 -2.80 -11.29 -15.97
CA ARG A 90 -2.63 -12.65 -15.44
C ARG A 90 -3.30 -12.76 -14.08
N ALA A 91 -4.26 -13.69 -13.96
CA ALA A 91 -5.06 -13.84 -12.74
C ALA A 91 -4.23 -14.31 -11.53
N ASP A 92 -3.22 -15.18 -11.73
CA ASP A 92 -2.31 -15.64 -10.70
C ASP A 92 -1.47 -14.48 -10.12
N ARG A 93 -1.00 -13.59 -10.98
CA ARG A 93 -0.28 -12.39 -10.59
C ARG A 93 -1.19 -11.38 -9.90
N ALA A 94 -2.38 -11.15 -10.42
CA ALA A 94 -3.36 -10.27 -9.82
C ALA A 94 -3.61 -10.65 -8.35
N LEU A 95 -3.83 -11.93 -8.09
CA LEU A 95 -4.06 -12.44 -6.74
C LEU A 95 -2.86 -12.19 -5.80
N SER A 96 -1.64 -12.40 -6.31
CA SER A 96 -0.40 -12.16 -5.57
C SER A 96 -0.25 -10.68 -5.23
N LEU A 97 -0.40 -9.80 -6.21
CA LEU A 97 -0.25 -8.35 -6.04
C LEU A 97 -1.31 -7.75 -5.09
N PHE A 98 -2.56 -8.20 -5.18
CA PHE A 98 -3.61 -7.76 -4.26
C PHE A 98 -3.34 -8.20 -2.81
N ARG A 99 -2.79 -9.40 -2.61
CA ARG A 99 -2.37 -9.87 -1.28
C ARG A 99 -1.23 -9.05 -0.70
N MET A 100 -0.34 -8.52 -1.54
CA MET A 100 0.73 -7.62 -1.14
C MET A 100 0.23 -6.23 -0.76
N GLY A 101 -0.95 -5.82 -1.24
CA GLY A 101 -1.55 -4.52 -0.95
C GLY A 101 -1.61 -3.56 -2.13
N VAL A 102 -1.45 -4.05 -3.36
CA VAL A 102 -1.72 -3.30 -4.58
C VAL A 102 -3.24 -3.07 -4.70
N ASP A 103 -3.64 -1.86 -5.06
CA ASP A 103 -5.06 -1.48 -5.15
C ASP A 103 -5.70 -1.90 -6.47
N GLU A 104 -4.95 -1.86 -7.56
CA GLU A 104 -5.44 -2.23 -8.89
C GLU A 104 -4.33 -2.84 -9.75
N TYR A 105 -4.68 -3.82 -10.59
CA TYR A 105 -3.77 -4.46 -11.54
C TYR A 105 -4.46 -4.64 -12.89
N ILE A 106 -3.80 -4.18 -13.94
CA ILE A 106 -4.34 -4.24 -15.31
C ILE A 106 -3.30 -4.76 -16.31
N GLY A 107 -3.78 -5.33 -17.42
CA GLY A 107 -2.99 -5.60 -18.62
C GLY A 107 -3.30 -4.56 -19.69
N ILE A 108 -2.28 -3.98 -20.32
CA ILE A 108 -2.48 -3.00 -21.41
C ILE A 108 -3.25 -3.64 -22.57
N ALA A 109 -2.89 -4.86 -22.95
CA ALA A 109 -3.53 -5.58 -24.04
C ALA A 109 -5.04 -5.78 -23.81
N ASP A 110 -5.46 -5.93 -22.55
CA ASP A 110 -6.83 -6.27 -22.19
C ASP A 110 -7.67 -5.05 -21.78
N HIS A 111 -7.02 -4.00 -21.27
CA HIS A 111 -7.70 -2.88 -20.61
C HIS A 111 -7.35 -1.50 -21.16
N SER A 112 -6.65 -1.42 -22.29
CA SER A 112 -6.20 -0.13 -22.85
C SER A 112 -7.31 0.89 -23.04
N ASP A 113 -8.50 0.46 -23.46
CA ASP A 113 -9.66 1.33 -23.68
C ASP A 113 -10.31 1.78 -22.36
N GLN A 114 -10.10 1.02 -21.30
CA GLN A 114 -10.67 1.31 -19.97
C GLN A 114 -9.70 2.09 -19.07
N LEU A 115 -8.44 2.25 -19.48
CA LEU A 115 -7.39 2.86 -18.65
C LEU A 115 -7.81 4.24 -18.14
N ARG A 116 -8.39 5.07 -18.99
CA ARG A 116 -8.88 6.40 -18.59
C ARG A 116 -9.93 6.30 -17.47
N ALA A 117 -10.93 5.45 -17.63
CA ALA A 117 -11.98 5.28 -16.63
C ALA A 117 -11.43 4.73 -15.31
N ILE A 118 -10.43 3.84 -15.40
CA ILE A 118 -9.73 3.30 -14.22
C ILE A 118 -8.97 4.42 -13.50
N LEU A 119 -8.22 5.25 -14.21
CA LEU A 119 -7.50 6.39 -13.65
C LEU A 119 -8.43 7.40 -12.98
N ASP A 120 -9.52 7.79 -13.64
CA ASP A 120 -10.52 8.69 -13.09
C ASP A 120 -11.10 8.12 -11.78
N ARG A 121 -11.42 6.82 -11.75
CA ARG A 121 -11.92 6.14 -10.56
C ARG A 121 -10.91 6.13 -9.43
N LEU A 122 -9.64 5.81 -9.71
CA LEU A 122 -8.59 5.73 -8.69
C LEU A 122 -8.25 7.10 -8.11
N LEU A 123 -8.24 8.14 -8.92
CA LEU A 123 -7.94 9.51 -8.50
C LEU A 123 -9.10 10.18 -7.75
N THR A 124 -10.34 9.77 -8.01
CA THR A 124 -11.53 10.27 -7.29
C THR A 124 -11.81 9.52 -6.00
N ARG A 125 -11.21 8.34 -5.81
CA ARG A 125 -11.36 7.57 -4.58
C ARG A 125 -10.77 8.34 -3.41
N ALA A 126 -11.56 8.55 -2.36
CA ALA A 126 -11.04 9.12 -1.12
C ALA A 126 -9.90 8.25 -0.57
N PRO A 127 -8.80 8.83 -0.06
CA PRO A 127 -7.73 8.06 0.54
C PRO A 127 -8.30 7.19 1.65
N VAL A 128 -8.07 5.89 1.55
CA VAL A 128 -8.45 4.94 2.60
C VAL A 128 -7.49 5.17 3.76
N PRO A 129 -7.95 5.51 4.97
CA PRO A 129 -7.06 5.66 6.12
C PRO A 129 -6.33 4.33 6.32
N SER A 130 -5.00 4.40 6.44
CA SER A 130 -4.16 3.22 6.63
C SER A 130 -4.58 2.50 7.91
N ILE A 131 -5.15 1.29 7.80
CA ILE A 131 -5.59 0.48 8.96
C ILE A 131 -4.40 0.13 9.88
N ARG A 132 -3.16 0.26 9.38
CA ARG A 132 -1.94 0.05 10.16
C ARG A 132 -1.63 1.14 11.18
N SER A 133 -2.30 2.29 11.13
CA SER A 133 -2.22 3.33 12.17
C SER A 133 -3.08 3.04 13.41
N ALA A 134 -3.88 1.98 13.41
CA ALA A 134 -4.42 1.45 14.64
C ALA A 134 -3.24 0.86 15.43
N GLN A 135 -2.64 1.67 16.29
CA GLN A 135 -1.74 1.20 17.34
C GLN A 135 -2.39 -0.03 17.95
N PRO A 136 -1.64 -1.13 18.16
CA PRO A 136 -2.11 -2.14 19.08
C PRO A 136 -2.38 -1.38 20.38
N VAL A 137 -3.64 -1.32 20.77
CA VAL A 137 -4.00 -0.91 22.12
C VAL A 137 -3.19 -1.89 22.98
N SER A 138 -2.07 -1.41 23.52
CA SER A 138 -1.40 -2.05 24.62
C SER A 138 -2.49 -2.07 25.69
N GLN A 139 -3.26 -3.16 25.70
CA GLN A 139 -3.93 -3.55 26.91
C GLN A 139 -2.80 -3.71 27.92
N ALA A 140 -2.59 -2.64 28.64
CA ALA A 140 -1.84 -2.70 29.88
C ALA A 140 -2.45 -3.88 30.63
N LEU A 141 -1.73 -4.99 30.64
CA LEU A 141 -1.88 -6.03 31.63
C LEU A 141 -1.75 -5.31 32.96
N ARG A 142 -2.90 -4.92 33.55
CA ARG A 142 -2.94 -4.57 34.95
C ARG A 142 -2.43 -5.81 35.66
N PRO A 143 -1.34 -5.70 36.43
CA PRO A 143 -0.97 -6.78 37.32
C PRO A 143 -2.18 -6.97 38.25
N VAL A 144 -2.77 -8.15 38.22
CA VAL A 144 -3.72 -8.59 39.24
C VAL A 144 -2.90 -8.74 40.52
N GLN A 145 -2.76 -7.65 41.27
CA GLN A 145 -2.35 -7.62 42.63
C GLN A 145 -3.61 -7.64 43.48
N ASP A 146 -4.09 -8.82 43.75
CA ASP A 146 -4.81 -9.10 44.98
C ASP A 146 -4.55 -10.55 45.34
N PRO A 147 -3.68 -10.79 46.32
CA PRO A 147 -3.64 -12.10 46.95
C PRO A 147 -4.96 -12.27 47.71
N LEU A 148 -5.73 -13.26 47.32
CA LEU A 148 -6.93 -13.68 48.03
C LEU A 148 -6.56 -13.86 49.53
N PRO A 149 -7.38 -13.30 50.45
CA PRO A 149 -7.16 -13.53 51.89
C PRO A 149 -7.32 -15.03 52.17
N VAL A 150 -6.25 -15.62 52.63
CA VAL A 150 -6.23 -17.02 53.14
C VAL A 150 -7.14 -17.04 54.32
N PRO A 151 -8.22 -17.82 54.34
CA PRO A 151 -9.08 -17.90 55.52
C PRO A 151 -8.27 -18.57 56.67
N ALA A 152 -8.23 -17.86 57.82
CA ALA A 152 -7.51 -18.24 59.02
C ALA A 152 -8.12 -19.47 59.74
N ARG A 153 -8.37 -20.59 59.04
CA ARG A 153 -9.02 -21.77 59.60
C ARG A 153 -8.16 -23.04 59.53
N TRP A 154 -6.90 -22.91 59.15
CA TRP A 154 -6.03 -24.11 59.02
C TRP A 154 -4.82 -24.08 59.96
N VAL A 155 -4.86 -23.30 61.04
CA VAL A 155 -3.81 -23.30 62.08
C VAL A 155 -4.41 -23.79 63.38
N ALA A 156 -4.88 -25.00 63.47
CA ALA A 156 -5.19 -25.64 64.75
C ALA A 156 -5.47 -27.13 64.53
N ALA A 157 -4.45 -27.92 64.21
CA ALA A 157 -4.46 -29.38 64.48
C ALA A 157 -3.08 -29.99 64.23
N ALA A 158 -2.11 -29.62 65.01
CA ALA A 158 -0.88 -30.41 65.18
C ALA A 158 -0.20 -30.05 66.50
N SER A 159 -0.86 -30.37 67.58
CA SER A 159 -0.22 -30.47 68.86
C SER A 159 -1.05 -31.45 69.72
N SER A 160 -0.74 -32.70 69.69
CA SER A 160 -0.88 -33.65 70.79
C SER A 160 -0.43 -35.04 70.34
N ALA A 161 0.65 -35.43 70.90
CA ALA A 161 1.19 -36.74 71.18
C ALA A 161 2.59 -36.93 70.63
#